data_c002e9157b59e87d097d170fc288abc3
#
_entry.id   c002e9157b59e87d097d170fc288abc3
#
_cell.length_a   1.000
_cell.length_b   1.000
_cell.length_c   1.000
_cell.angle_alpha   90.00
_cell.angle_beta   90.00
_cell.angle_gamma   90.00
#
_symmetry.space_group_name_H-M   'P 1'
#
loop_
_entity.id
_entity.type
_entity.pdbx_description
1 polymer ?
#
loop_
_entity_poly.entity_id
_entity_poly.type
_entity_poly.pdbx_seq_one_letter_code
_entity_poly.pdbx_strand_id
1 'polypeptide(L)'
;MMPKILMYCTAVCPYCVLAERLLRARGVTEIEKIRVDLQPESRRIMMEITGCRTVPQIVIGTRLVGTYDNLVMLEHSGELSQLLNS
;
A
#
# COMPACT_ATOMS: atom_id res chain seq x y z
N MET A 1 18.55 -3.15 0.50
CA MET A 1 17.72 -1.95 0.72
C MET A 1 16.25 -2.28 0.51
N MET A 2 15.40 -1.70 1.32
CA MET A 2 13.97 -1.88 1.11
C MET A 2 13.49 -1.05 -0.07
N PRO A 3 12.55 -1.56 -0.86
CA PRO A 3 11.93 -0.78 -1.92
C PRO A 3 11.09 0.36 -1.33
N LYS A 4 10.76 1.32 -2.16
CA LYS A 4 9.86 2.41 -1.77
C LYS A 4 8.45 1.86 -1.60
N ILE A 5 7.80 2.25 -0.51
CA ILE A 5 6.41 1.86 -0.25
C ILE A 5 5.53 3.09 -0.42
N LEU A 6 4.52 2.93 -1.27
CA LEU A 6 3.54 3.97 -1.53
C LEU A 6 2.16 3.45 -1.13
N MET A 7 1.39 4.25 -0.41
CA MET A 7 0.03 3.86 -0.03
C MET A 7 -0.94 5.02 -0.25
N TYR A 8 -1.91 4.79 -1.13
CA TYR A 8 -3.04 5.70 -1.27
C TYR A 8 -4.00 5.45 -0.12
N CYS A 9 -4.41 6.49 0.56
CA CYS A 9 -5.21 6.37 1.78
C CYS A 9 -6.17 7.55 1.94
N THR A 10 -6.99 7.49 2.99
CA THR A 10 -7.87 8.59 3.39
C THR A 10 -7.71 8.83 4.89
N ALA A 11 -8.34 9.91 5.40
CA ALA A 11 -8.25 10.28 6.81
C ALA A 11 -8.80 9.19 7.72
N VAL A 12 -9.93 8.57 7.33
CA VAL A 12 -10.59 7.55 8.12
C VAL A 12 -10.60 6.27 7.29
N CYS A 13 -9.62 5.41 7.52
CA CYS A 13 -9.47 4.17 6.75
C CYS A 13 -8.88 3.10 7.67
N PRO A 14 -9.73 2.29 8.32
CA PRO A 14 -9.24 1.24 9.21
C PRO A 14 -8.29 0.26 8.51
N TYR A 15 -8.58 -0.12 7.28
CA TYR A 15 -7.72 -1.04 6.54
C TYR A 15 -6.39 -0.42 6.14
N CYS A 16 -6.33 0.90 5.96
CA CYS A 16 -5.06 1.60 5.76
C CYS A 16 -4.19 1.49 7.01
N VAL A 17 -4.79 1.63 8.19
CA VAL A 17 -4.08 1.49 9.47
C VAL A 17 -3.56 0.07 9.63
N LEU A 18 -4.39 -0.93 9.32
CA LEU A 18 -3.98 -2.33 9.42
C LEU A 18 -2.85 -2.64 8.44
N ALA A 19 -2.93 -2.13 7.22
CA ALA A 19 -1.88 -2.33 6.22
C ALA A 19 -0.56 -1.72 6.70
N GLU A 20 -0.62 -0.51 7.25
CA GLU A 20 0.57 0.14 7.79
C GLU A 20 1.18 -0.66 8.93
N ARG A 21 0.35 -1.17 9.84
CA ARG A 21 0.83 -1.98 10.96
C ARG A 21 1.55 -3.23 10.47
N LEU A 22 0.97 -3.91 9.49
CA LEU A 22 1.59 -5.11 8.93
C LEU A 22 2.94 -4.79 8.32
N LEU A 23 3.02 -3.75 7.49
CA LEU A 23 4.27 -3.36 6.86
C LEU A 23 5.34 -3.00 7.90
N ARG A 24 4.97 -2.23 8.92
CA ARG A 24 5.92 -1.85 9.96
C ARG A 24 6.39 -3.06 10.78
N ALA A 25 5.49 -4.02 11.02
CA ALA A 25 5.85 -5.26 11.70
C ALA A 25 6.87 -6.08 10.91
N ARG A 26 6.96 -5.86 9.61
CA ARG A 26 7.94 -6.52 8.73
C ARG A 26 9.17 -5.66 8.47
N GLY A 27 9.34 -4.58 9.25
CA GLY A 27 10.55 -3.78 9.20
C GLY A 27 10.50 -2.54 8.33
N VAL A 28 9.35 -2.25 7.72
CA VAL A 28 9.21 -1.03 6.93
C VAL A 28 9.19 0.18 7.85
N THR A 29 10.08 1.14 7.60
CA THR A 29 10.19 2.35 8.41
C THR A 29 9.58 3.56 7.73
N GLU A 30 9.56 3.59 6.39
CA GLU A 30 9.07 4.73 5.64
C GLU A 30 7.99 4.30 4.67
N ILE A 31 6.83 4.96 4.76
CA ILE A 31 5.71 4.74 3.86
C ILE A 31 5.27 6.10 3.35
N GLU A 32 5.30 6.29 2.04
CA GLU A 32 4.77 7.51 1.44
C GLU A 32 3.25 7.37 1.34
N LYS A 33 2.54 8.18 2.10
CA LYS A 33 1.07 8.16 2.11
C LYS A 33 0.54 9.29 1.24
N ILE A 34 -0.37 8.96 0.34
CA ILE A 34 -1.03 9.94 -0.50
C ILE A 34 -2.51 9.99 -0.13
N ARG A 35 -2.94 11.13 0.40
CA ARG A 35 -4.30 11.35 0.86
C ARG A 35 -5.20 11.71 -0.33
N VAL A 36 -5.88 10.70 -0.86
CA VAL A 36 -6.74 10.92 -2.03
C VAL A 36 -8.03 11.68 -1.70
N ASP A 37 -8.37 11.76 -0.41
CA ASP A 37 -9.49 12.60 0.04
C ASP A 37 -9.15 14.08 0.02
N LEU A 38 -7.87 14.43 0.09
CA LEU A 38 -7.40 15.81 0.04
C LEU A 38 -6.93 16.22 -1.36
N GLN A 39 -6.58 15.25 -2.20
CA GLN A 39 -5.96 15.48 -3.49
C GLN A 39 -6.74 14.74 -4.58
N PRO A 40 -7.75 15.40 -5.18
CA PRO A 40 -8.58 14.74 -6.21
C PRO A 40 -7.78 14.21 -7.39
N GLU A 41 -6.70 14.90 -7.77
CA GLU A 41 -5.83 14.46 -8.85
C GLU A 41 -5.15 13.14 -8.52
N SER A 42 -4.75 12.97 -7.25
CA SER A 42 -4.13 11.72 -6.81
C SER A 42 -5.13 10.57 -6.84
N ARG A 43 -6.41 10.83 -6.55
CA ARG A 43 -7.44 9.81 -6.68
C ARG A 43 -7.58 9.37 -8.13
N ARG A 44 -7.57 10.31 -9.07
CA ARG A 44 -7.63 9.99 -10.49
C ARG A 44 -6.45 9.12 -10.92
N ILE A 45 -5.24 9.50 -10.48
CA ILE A 45 -4.03 8.74 -10.78
C ILE A 45 -4.12 7.33 -10.18
N MET A 46 -4.58 7.21 -8.94
CA MET A 46 -4.77 5.91 -8.31
C MET A 46 -5.70 5.03 -9.14
N MET A 47 -6.83 5.59 -9.59
CA MET A 47 -7.79 4.83 -10.39
C MET A 47 -7.20 4.40 -11.73
N GLU A 48 -6.38 5.23 -12.34
CA GLU A 48 -5.71 4.87 -13.60
C GLU A 48 -4.72 3.74 -13.40
N ILE A 49 -3.94 3.78 -12.32
CA ILE A 49 -2.90 2.79 -12.03
C ILE A 49 -3.51 1.46 -11.60
N THR A 50 -4.51 1.51 -10.74
CA THR A 50 -5.02 0.32 -10.06
C THR A 50 -6.32 -0.22 -10.64
N GLY A 51 -7.07 0.62 -11.34
CA GLY A 51 -8.42 0.28 -11.78
C GLY A 51 -9.44 0.28 -10.64
N CYS A 52 -9.05 0.73 -9.45
CA CYS A 52 -9.90 0.67 -8.25
C CYS A 52 -10.08 2.05 -7.65
N ARG A 53 -11.22 2.23 -6.96
CA ARG A 53 -11.57 3.50 -6.30
C ARG A 53 -11.39 3.41 -4.78
N THR A 54 -11.17 2.21 -4.27
CA THR A 54 -11.08 1.96 -2.82
C THR A 54 -9.66 2.15 -2.31
N VAL A 55 -9.55 2.44 -1.01
CA VAL A 55 -8.28 2.52 -0.31
C VAL A 55 -8.26 1.48 0.81
N PRO A 56 -7.09 0.99 1.23
CA PRO A 56 -5.76 1.36 0.73
C PRO A 56 -5.49 0.78 -0.65
N GLN A 57 -4.59 1.45 -1.39
CA GLN A 57 -3.95 0.86 -2.57
C GLN A 57 -2.45 0.97 -2.35
N ILE A 58 -1.77 -0.16 -2.35
CA ILE A 58 -0.38 -0.27 -1.91
C ILE A 58 0.50 -0.64 -3.10
N VAL A 59 1.60 0.09 -3.24
CA VAL A 59 2.62 -0.18 -4.27
C VAL A 59 3.95 -0.39 -3.56
N ILE A 60 4.60 -1.52 -3.83
CA ILE A 60 5.92 -1.84 -3.28
C ILE A 60 6.91 -1.83 -4.43
N GLY A 61 7.79 -0.82 -4.44
CA GLY A 61 8.69 -0.63 -5.56
C GLY A 61 7.91 -0.35 -6.83
N THR A 62 8.00 -1.23 -7.80
CA THR A 62 7.22 -1.14 -9.04
C THR A 62 6.04 -2.10 -9.06
N ARG A 63 5.86 -2.87 -8.00
CA ARG A 63 4.80 -3.88 -7.91
C ARG A 63 3.54 -3.31 -7.30
N LEU A 64 2.45 -3.33 -8.04
CA LEU A 64 1.14 -3.00 -7.49
C LEU A 64 0.64 -4.18 -6.67
N VAL A 65 0.52 -3.98 -5.35
CA VAL A 65 -0.02 -5.00 -4.44
C VAL A 65 -1.54 -4.89 -4.40
N GLY A 66 -2.06 -3.69 -4.21
CA GLY A 66 -3.48 -3.44 -4.14
C GLY A 66 -3.98 -3.23 -2.73
N THR A 67 -5.02 -3.99 -2.34
CA THR A 67 -5.74 -3.79 -1.09
C THR A 67 -5.03 -4.45 0.09
N TYR A 68 -5.59 -4.22 1.29
CA TYR A 68 -5.10 -4.89 2.49
C TYR A 68 -5.20 -6.42 2.36
N ASP A 69 -6.31 -6.92 1.80
CA ASP A 69 -6.47 -8.36 1.63
C ASP A 69 -5.38 -8.95 0.74
N ASN A 70 -5.01 -8.23 -0.33
CA ASN A 70 -3.91 -8.65 -1.19
C ASN A 70 -2.59 -8.68 -0.42
N LEU A 71 -2.37 -7.67 0.45
CA LEU A 71 -1.17 -7.62 1.27
C LEU A 71 -1.10 -8.81 2.23
N VAL A 72 -2.23 -9.16 2.86
CA VAL A 72 -2.31 -10.32 3.75
C VAL A 72 -1.99 -11.61 3.00
N MET A 73 -2.49 -11.75 1.78
CA MET A 73 -2.18 -12.93 0.96
C MET A 73 -0.68 -13.05 0.68
N LEU A 74 -0.02 -11.94 0.38
CA LEU A 74 1.43 -11.94 0.17
C LEU A 74 2.18 -12.32 1.45
N GLU A 75 1.69 -11.86 2.60
CA GLU A 75 2.28 -12.20 3.88
C GLU A 75 2.19 -13.70 4.13
N HIS A 76 1.01 -14.29 3.91
CA HIS A 76 0.79 -15.71 4.17
C HIS A 76 1.61 -16.61 3.24
N SER A 77 1.83 -16.18 2.00
CA SER A 77 2.61 -16.97 1.04
C SER A 77 4.12 -16.81 1.22
N GLY A 78 4.55 -15.84 2.03
CA GLY A 78 5.98 -15.51 2.17
C GLY A 78 6.48 -14.55 1.10
N GLU A 79 5.64 -14.20 0.14
CA GLU A 79 6.06 -13.34 -0.98
C GLU A 79 6.32 -11.90 -0.52
N LEU A 80 5.60 -11.44 0.51
CA LEU A 80 5.81 -10.09 1.03
C LEU A 80 7.26 -9.89 1.50
N SER A 81 7.79 -10.87 2.23
CA SER A 81 9.17 -10.83 2.69
C SER A 81 10.14 -10.71 1.52
N GLN A 82 9.88 -11.46 0.45
CA GLN A 82 10.72 -11.40 -0.74
C GLN A 82 10.67 -10.01 -1.40
N LEU A 83 9.49 -9.43 -1.51
CA LEU A 83 9.33 -8.10 -2.09
C LEU A 83 10.06 -7.04 -1.28
N LEU A 84 9.99 -7.13 0.05
CA LEU A 84 10.62 -6.15 0.93
C LEU A 84 12.15 -6.28 0.97
N ASN A 85 12.68 -7.43 0.60
CA ASN A 85 14.13 -7.69 0.60
C ASN A 85 14.77 -7.58 -0.79
N SER A 86 14.03 -7.17 -1.78
CA SER A 86 14.55 -7.04 -3.13
C SER A 86 15.26 -5.73 -3.38
#